data_25055e213ab0e1d5ee80842ffb76cf0b
#
_entry.id   25055e213ab0e1d5ee80842ffb76cf0b
#
_cell.length_a   1.000
_cell.length_b   1.000
_cell.length_c   1.000
_cell.angle_alpha   90.00
_cell.angle_beta   90.00
_cell.angle_gamma   90.00
#
_symmetry.space_group_name_H-M   'P 1'
#
loop_
_entity.id
_entity.type
_entity.pdbx_description
1 polymer ?
#
loop_
_entity_poly.entity_id
_entity_poly.type
_entity_poly.pdbx_seq_one_letter_code
_entity_poly.pdbx_strand_id
1 'polypeptide(L)'
;MNFKPVLEVANQLGISEENLELYGRYKAKVNFQAYREKSPQGKLIMVTAMTPTPAGEGKTTTAIGLSDALSRLGQKACLTLREPSLGPVFGIKGGATGGGKAMVVPREEINLHFTGDIHAVTAAHNLLAAMVDNRIHFDGPAGLLDGRTVTWKRVLDMNDRALRQVIIGTDETFQSLARETGFDITAASEVMAILCLASDLKDLKARVGNILVGFTADGRPVYARDIKADGAMTALLKDAINPNLVQTLEGTPAFIHGGPFANIAHGTNSIIATRLALSLADYVVTETGFASDLGAEKFFDIVVRTGQVPAPAACVLVSTLRALKYHGGVKIAELPNVNLKAVEAGFDNLRKHIENLKIFGVPFVVALNLFPAD
;
A
#
# COMPACT_ATOMS: atom_id res chain seq x y z
N MET A 1 27.13 7.49 -2.69
CA MET A 1 26.50 7.79 -1.40
C MET A 1 26.70 6.59 -0.49
N ASN A 2 27.15 6.80 0.76
CA ASN A 2 27.42 5.70 1.69
C ASN A 2 26.20 5.51 2.58
N PHE A 3 25.30 4.56 2.23
CA PHE A 3 24.17 4.18 3.09
C PHE A 3 24.71 3.35 4.27
N LYS A 4 24.04 3.42 5.42
CA LYS A 4 24.32 2.51 6.54
C LYS A 4 23.98 1.07 6.14
N PRO A 5 24.76 0.05 6.51
CA PRO A 5 24.31 -1.33 6.44
C PRO A 5 22.97 -1.52 7.17
N VAL A 6 22.10 -2.40 6.68
CA VAL A 6 20.78 -2.62 7.28
C VAL A 6 20.85 -3.09 8.74
N LEU A 7 21.93 -3.77 9.12
CA LEU A 7 22.18 -4.17 10.52
C LEU A 7 22.34 -2.96 11.45
N GLU A 8 22.99 -1.89 11.00
CA GLU A 8 23.10 -0.66 11.77
C GLU A 8 21.74 0.05 11.90
N VAL A 9 20.93 0.00 10.83
CA VAL A 9 19.56 0.54 10.84
C VAL A 9 18.69 -0.26 11.82
N ALA A 10 18.79 -1.58 11.80
CA ALA A 10 18.07 -2.47 12.71
C ALA A 10 18.44 -2.19 14.19
N ASN A 11 19.72 -2.01 14.46
CA ASN A 11 20.20 -1.67 15.80
C ASN A 11 19.61 -0.38 16.36
N GLN A 12 19.34 0.65 15.51
CA GLN A 12 18.68 1.89 15.95
C GLN A 12 17.28 1.63 16.52
N LEU A 13 16.59 0.60 16.01
CA LEU A 13 15.26 0.19 16.47
C LEU A 13 15.34 -0.87 17.60
N GLY A 14 16.52 -1.43 17.88
CA GLY A 14 16.68 -2.54 18.82
C GLY A 14 16.19 -3.87 18.25
N ILE A 15 16.34 -4.06 16.94
CA ILE A 15 16.06 -5.31 16.24
C ILE A 15 17.35 -6.14 16.22
N SER A 16 17.30 -7.36 16.79
CA SER A 16 18.43 -8.29 16.78
C SER A 16 18.62 -8.94 15.41
N GLU A 17 19.86 -9.27 15.06
CA GLU A 17 20.22 -9.87 13.77
C GLU A 17 19.51 -11.19 13.52
N GLU A 18 19.28 -12.02 14.54
CA GLU A 18 18.54 -13.28 14.46
C GLU A 18 17.10 -13.14 13.97
N ASN A 19 16.52 -11.92 14.08
CA ASN A 19 15.18 -11.59 13.62
C ASN A 19 15.16 -10.92 12.24
N LEU A 20 16.29 -10.96 11.52
CA LEU A 20 16.44 -10.39 10.18
C LEU A 20 16.73 -11.48 9.15
N GLU A 21 16.03 -11.41 8.04
CA GLU A 21 16.39 -12.09 6.80
C GLU A 21 17.00 -11.06 5.85
N LEU A 22 18.30 -11.17 5.60
CA LEU A 22 19.05 -10.17 4.82
C LEU A 22 18.80 -10.34 3.32
N TYR A 23 18.40 -9.26 2.67
CA TYR A 23 18.30 -9.13 1.22
C TYR A 23 19.40 -8.20 0.69
N GLY A 24 20.64 -8.66 0.81
CA GLY A 24 21.85 -7.86 0.55
C GLY A 24 22.20 -6.95 1.72
N ARG A 25 22.97 -5.88 1.44
CA ARG A 25 23.59 -5.05 2.46
C ARG A 25 22.66 -4.00 3.08
N TYR A 26 21.63 -3.57 2.35
CA TYR A 26 20.86 -2.35 2.65
C TYR A 26 19.38 -2.58 2.89
N LYS A 27 18.92 -3.82 2.83
CA LYS A 27 17.52 -4.20 3.07
C LYS A 27 17.43 -5.55 3.76
N ALA A 28 16.41 -5.74 4.57
CA ALA A 28 16.13 -7.00 5.25
C ALA A 28 14.63 -7.15 5.51
N LYS A 29 14.13 -8.37 5.55
CA LYS A 29 12.83 -8.65 6.16
C LYS A 29 12.98 -8.80 7.67
N VAL A 30 11.98 -8.32 8.41
CA VAL A 30 11.94 -8.42 9.87
C VAL A 30 10.92 -9.45 10.29
N ASN A 31 11.34 -10.46 11.03
CA ASN A 31 10.44 -11.40 11.70
C ASN A 31 9.62 -10.66 12.76
N PHE A 32 8.47 -10.12 12.37
CA PHE A 32 7.61 -9.34 13.26
C PHE A 32 7.05 -10.15 14.42
N GLN A 33 6.97 -11.47 14.31
CA GLN A 33 6.46 -12.36 15.36
C GLN A 33 7.28 -12.25 16.65
N ALA A 34 8.60 -12.02 16.54
CA ALA A 34 9.49 -11.82 17.69
C ALA A 34 9.13 -10.57 18.51
N TYR A 35 8.37 -9.64 17.93
CA TYR A 35 7.98 -8.37 18.56
C TYR A 35 6.48 -8.27 18.83
N ARG A 36 5.72 -9.35 18.59
CA ARG A 36 4.24 -9.36 18.67
C ARG A 36 3.72 -8.97 20.05
N GLU A 37 4.41 -9.38 21.11
CA GLU A 37 4.02 -9.11 22.51
C GLU A 37 4.39 -7.69 22.96
N LYS A 38 5.22 -6.96 22.20
CA LYS A 38 5.49 -5.56 22.50
C LYS A 38 4.28 -4.69 22.20
N SER A 39 3.82 -3.96 23.20
CA SER A 39 2.73 -2.99 23.01
C SER A 39 3.17 -1.83 22.13
N PRO A 40 2.35 -1.37 21.16
CA PRO A 40 2.62 -0.18 20.36
C PRO A 40 2.45 1.06 21.23
N GLN A 41 3.56 1.68 21.64
CA GLN A 41 3.58 2.84 22.54
C GLN A 41 3.98 4.13 21.81
N GLY A 42 4.53 4.02 20.62
CA GLY A 42 4.90 5.17 19.80
C GLY A 42 3.70 6.02 19.37
N LYS A 43 3.97 7.28 19.08
CA LYS A 43 2.96 8.22 18.57
C LYS A 43 2.92 8.15 17.05
N LEU A 44 1.74 7.86 16.51
CA LEU A 44 1.51 7.82 15.07
C LEU A 44 1.23 9.21 14.52
N ILE A 45 1.96 9.62 13.49
CA ILE A 45 1.71 10.85 12.72
C ILE A 45 1.32 10.45 11.31
N MET A 46 0.13 10.86 10.87
CA MET A 46 -0.38 10.54 9.55
C MET A 46 -0.22 11.73 8.59
N VAL A 47 0.38 11.49 7.42
CA VAL A 47 0.50 12.49 6.36
C VAL A 47 -0.56 12.21 5.29
N THR A 48 -1.39 13.18 5.02
CA THR A 48 -2.41 13.17 3.96
C THR A 48 -2.31 14.48 3.14
N ALA A 49 -3.22 14.72 2.21
CA ALA A 49 -3.22 15.94 1.40
C ALA A 49 -4.63 16.41 1.04
N MET A 50 -4.70 17.59 0.43
CA MET A 50 -5.86 18.04 -0.33
C MET A 50 -6.05 17.21 -1.61
N THR A 51 -7.11 17.44 -2.37
CA THR A 51 -7.40 16.72 -3.63
C THR A 51 -6.18 16.69 -4.55
N PRO A 52 -5.78 15.48 -5.04
CA PRO A 52 -4.57 15.32 -5.85
C PRO A 52 -4.63 16.09 -7.16
N THR A 53 -3.46 16.58 -7.58
CA THR A 53 -3.23 17.17 -8.89
C THR A 53 -2.30 16.29 -9.73
N PRO A 54 -2.23 16.48 -11.05
CA PRO A 54 -1.27 15.76 -11.89
C PRO A 54 0.19 15.99 -11.49
N ALA A 55 0.50 17.13 -10.86
CA ALA A 55 1.86 17.46 -10.39
C ALA A 55 2.25 16.74 -9.09
N GLY A 56 1.25 16.24 -8.33
CA GLY A 56 1.43 15.68 -6.99
C GLY A 56 1.61 16.75 -5.91
N GLU A 57 1.30 16.41 -4.66
CA GLU A 57 1.34 17.33 -3.52
C GLU A 57 2.59 17.14 -2.65
N GLY A 58 3.38 16.08 -2.89
CA GLY A 58 4.59 15.81 -2.14
C GLY A 58 4.38 15.15 -0.78
N LYS A 59 3.31 14.37 -0.59
CA LYS A 59 3.05 13.64 0.65
C LYS A 59 4.23 12.78 1.10
N THR A 60 4.74 11.94 0.21
CA THR A 60 5.86 11.04 0.50
C THR A 60 7.11 11.83 0.89
N THR A 61 7.42 12.89 0.16
CA THR A 61 8.55 13.79 0.47
C THR A 61 8.37 14.45 1.84
N THR A 62 7.15 14.89 2.17
CA THR A 62 6.82 15.47 3.47
C THR A 62 6.93 14.43 4.59
N ALA A 63 6.43 13.21 4.38
CA ALA A 63 6.51 12.13 5.38
C ALA A 63 7.97 11.75 5.67
N ILE A 64 8.79 11.60 4.64
CA ILE A 64 10.23 11.31 4.78
C ILE A 64 10.93 12.47 5.50
N GLY A 65 10.73 13.71 5.03
CA GLY A 65 11.38 14.88 5.62
C GLY A 65 10.97 15.10 7.08
N LEU A 66 9.70 14.82 7.44
CA LEU A 66 9.25 14.89 8.84
C LEU A 66 9.92 13.82 9.70
N SER A 67 10.05 12.58 9.21
CA SER A 67 10.70 11.52 9.98
C SER A 67 12.20 11.79 10.16
N ASP A 68 12.87 12.33 9.14
CA ASP A 68 14.27 12.76 9.22
C ASP A 68 14.44 13.93 10.20
N ALA A 69 13.53 14.91 10.18
CA ALA A 69 13.53 16.02 11.12
C ALA A 69 13.37 15.55 12.58
N LEU A 70 12.45 14.63 12.84
CA LEU A 70 12.29 14.02 14.17
C LEU A 70 13.59 13.32 14.63
N SER A 71 14.21 12.53 13.75
CA SER A 71 15.49 11.86 14.03
C SER A 71 16.61 12.86 14.32
N ARG A 72 16.69 13.97 13.56
CA ARG A 72 17.68 15.05 13.81
C ARG A 72 17.45 15.78 15.13
N LEU A 73 16.23 15.83 15.60
CA LEU A 73 15.86 16.37 16.93
C LEU A 73 16.11 15.36 18.07
N GLY A 74 16.77 14.24 17.78
CA GLY A 74 17.10 13.22 18.77
C GLY A 74 15.93 12.30 19.16
N GLN A 75 14.81 12.34 18.43
CA GLN A 75 13.69 11.44 18.67
C GLN A 75 13.94 10.09 18.00
N LYS A 76 13.53 9.00 18.62
CA LYS A 76 13.54 7.67 18.01
C LYS A 76 12.37 7.58 17.01
N ALA A 77 12.63 7.95 15.77
CA ALA A 77 11.63 8.00 14.70
C ALA A 77 11.75 6.82 13.74
N CYS A 78 10.61 6.41 13.19
CA CYS A 78 10.51 5.41 12.13
C CYS A 78 9.48 5.85 11.09
N LEU A 79 9.75 5.56 9.83
CA LEU A 79 8.84 5.82 8.71
C LEU A 79 8.16 4.51 8.30
N THR A 80 6.88 4.57 7.88
CA THR A 80 6.20 3.43 7.27
C THR A 80 5.56 3.84 5.95
N LEU A 81 5.90 3.13 4.87
CA LEU A 81 5.46 3.42 3.50
C LEU A 81 4.92 2.19 2.80
N ARG A 82 4.20 2.42 1.71
CA ARG A 82 3.79 1.38 0.77
C ARG A 82 4.96 1.01 -0.15
N GLU A 83 4.99 -0.27 -0.54
CA GLU A 83 5.82 -0.74 -1.64
C GLU A 83 5.24 -0.24 -2.97
N PRO A 84 6.05 0.32 -3.88
CA PRO A 84 5.58 0.79 -5.17
C PRO A 84 5.31 -0.38 -6.13
N SER A 85 4.20 -0.29 -6.88
CA SER A 85 3.87 -1.18 -7.99
C SER A 85 4.56 -0.72 -9.28
N LEU A 86 5.01 -1.65 -10.12
CA LEU A 86 5.72 -1.36 -11.37
C LEU A 86 4.91 -0.51 -12.34
N GLY A 87 3.59 -0.72 -12.40
CA GLY A 87 2.73 0.08 -13.27
C GLY A 87 2.85 1.58 -13.02
N PRO A 88 2.63 2.10 -11.79
CA PRO A 88 2.90 3.49 -11.43
C PRO A 88 4.35 3.93 -11.59
N VAL A 89 5.34 3.05 -11.31
CA VAL A 89 6.78 3.38 -11.45
C VAL A 89 7.12 3.74 -12.89
N PHE A 90 6.64 2.96 -13.86
CA PHE A 90 6.81 3.23 -15.29
C PHE A 90 5.72 4.13 -15.88
N GLY A 91 4.77 4.59 -15.08
CA GLY A 91 3.70 5.50 -15.46
C GLY A 91 4.01 6.97 -15.16
N ILE A 92 2.98 7.80 -15.25
CA ILE A 92 3.08 9.25 -15.03
C ILE A 92 3.51 9.61 -13.59
N LYS A 93 3.15 8.79 -12.59
CA LYS A 93 3.45 9.07 -11.18
C LYS A 93 4.90 8.80 -10.80
N GLY A 94 5.60 7.94 -11.54
CA GLY A 94 6.94 7.47 -11.17
C GLY A 94 6.95 6.63 -9.89
N GLY A 95 8.11 6.49 -9.24
CA GLY A 95 8.29 5.71 -8.02
C GLY A 95 7.72 6.36 -6.76
N ALA A 96 7.54 5.57 -5.69
CA ALA A 96 7.01 6.00 -4.40
C ALA A 96 8.09 6.16 -3.32
N THR A 97 9.33 6.45 -3.70
CA THR A 97 10.50 6.53 -2.80
C THR A 97 10.85 7.95 -2.36
N GLY A 98 9.99 8.94 -2.63
CA GLY A 98 10.28 10.35 -2.39
C GLY A 98 11.15 10.98 -3.48
N GLY A 99 11.75 12.14 -3.20
CA GLY A 99 12.57 12.86 -4.16
C GLY A 99 13.53 13.89 -3.54
N GLY A 100 14.51 14.32 -4.29
CA GLY A 100 15.53 15.24 -3.80
C GLY A 100 16.33 14.64 -2.64
N LYS A 101 16.36 15.35 -1.51
CA LYS A 101 17.01 14.87 -0.28
C LYS A 101 16.11 14.01 0.59
N ALA A 102 14.79 14.15 0.48
CA ALA A 102 13.80 13.35 1.22
C ALA A 102 13.45 12.08 0.42
N MET A 103 14.22 11.02 0.62
CA MET A 103 14.16 9.80 -0.18
C MET A 103 14.46 8.57 0.68
N VAL A 104 13.78 7.45 0.42
CA VAL A 104 14.14 6.13 0.95
C VAL A 104 15.09 5.42 0.00
N VAL A 105 16.02 4.66 0.57
CA VAL A 105 17.10 3.98 -0.15
C VAL A 105 17.23 2.51 0.29
N PRO A 106 17.63 1.59 -0.61
CA PRO A 106 18.10 1.77 -2.01
C PRO A 106 16.93 2.00 -2.99
N ARG A 107 16.92 3.16 -3.64
CA ARG A 107 15.78 3.64 -4.45
C ARG A 107 15.40 2.73 -5.61
N GLU A 108 16.39 2.31 -6.39
CA GLU A 108 16.13 1.51 -7.60
C GLU A 108 15.57 0.14 -7.24
N GLU A 109 16.14 -0.53 -6.25
CA GLU A 109 15.68 -1.84 -5.80
C GLU A 109 14.25 -1.76 -5.22
N ILE A 110 13.93 -0.71 -4.45
CA ILE A 110 12.59 -0.51 -3.91
C ILE A 110 11.56 -0.30 -5.03
N ASN A 111 11.92 0.48 -6.06
CA ASN A 111 11.00 0.81 -7.16
C ASN A 111 10.83 -0.32 -8.19
N LEU A 112 11.76 -1.27 -8.25
CA LEU A 112 11.74 -2.35 -9.25
C LEU A 112 11.42 -3.71 -8.61
N HIS A 113 12.45 -4.48 -8.27
CA HIS A 113 12.30 -5.79 -7.63
C HIS A 113 12.87 -5.73 -6.21
N PHE A 114 12.01 -5.44 -5.25
CA PHE A 114 12.44 -5.13 -3.89
C PHE A 114 12.87 -6.40 -3.13
N THR A 115 11.90 -7.15 -2.60
CA THR A 115 12.12 -8.40 -1.84
C THR A 115 11.20 -9.52 -2.31
N GLY A 116 10.40 -9.25 -3.34
CA GLY A 116 9.51 -10.23 -3.95
C GLY A 116 8.06 -10.22 -3.44
N ASP A 117 7.67 -9.27 -2.59
CA ASP A 117 6.32 -9.26 -2.00
C ASP A 117 5.23 -9.04 -3.06
N ILE A 118 5.43 -8.12 -4.00
CA ILE A 118 4.50 -7.89 -5.12
C ILE A 118 4.38 -9.15 -5.98
N HIS A 119 5.50 -9.85 -6.24
CA HIS A 119 5.49 -11.11 -6.97
C HIS A 119 4.74 -12.21 -6.20
N ALA A 120 4.94 -12.32 -4.88
CA ALA A 120 4.23 -13.28 -4.04
C ALA A 120 2.71 -13.06 -4.07
N VAL A 121 2.26 -11.80 -4.02
CA VAL A 121 0.85 -11.43 -4.16
C VAL A 121 0.32 -11.80 -5.55
N THR A 122 1.07 -11.49 -6.62
CA THR A 122 0.72 -11.86 -8.00
C THR A 122 0.58 -13.38 -8.13
N ALA A 123 1.55 -14.13 -7.61
CA ALA A 123 1.56 -15.59 -7.66
C ALA A 123 0.39 -16.21 -6.89
N ALA A 124 0.11 -15.74 -5.66
CA ALA A 124 -0.99 -16.24 -4.84
C ALA A 124 -2.36 -15.93 -5.48
N HIS A 125 -2.53 -14.73 -6.04
CA HIS A 125 -3.75 -14.34 -6.74
C HIS A 125 -4.00 -15.20 -7.98
N ASN A 126 -2.97 -15.37 -8.82
CA ASN A 126 -3.07 -16.14 -10.07
C ASN A 126 -3.17 -17.65 -9.82
N LEU A 127 -2.58 -18.15 -8.72
CA LEU A 127 -2.80 -19.53 -8.28
C LEU A 127 -4.30 -19.78 -8.01
N LEU A 128 -4.97 -18.88 -7.30
CA LEU A 128 -6.42 -18.99 -7.06
C LEU A 128 -7.19 -19.02 -8.39
N ALA A 129 -6.85 -18.15 -9.35
CA ALA A 129 -7.48 -18.15 -10.67
C ALA A 129 -7.27 -19.47 -11.41
N ALA A 130 -6.06 -20.02 -11.38
CA ALA A 130 -5.76 -21.31 -12.02
C ALA A 130 -6.50 -22.48 -11.32
N MET A 131 -6.62 -22.45 -9.99
CA MET A 131 -7.36 -23.46 -9.22
C MET A 131 -8.87 -23.40 -9.50
N VAL A 132 -9.43 -22.21 -9.69
CA VAL A 132 -10.82 -22.00 -10.13
C VAL A 132 -11.05 -22.68 -11.49
N ASP A 133 -10.18 -22.40 -12.47
CA ASP A 133 -10.31 -23.02 -13.81
C ASP A 133 -10.12 -24.53 -13.77
N ASN A 134 -9.16 -25.00 -12.97
CA ASN A 134 -8.93 -26.42 -12.78
C ASN A 134 -10.16 -27.11 -12.15
N ARG A 135 -10.82 -26.45 -11.21
CA ARG A 135 -12.04 -26.97 -10.58
C ARG A 135 -13.19 -27.08 -11.59
N ILE A 136 -13.39 -26.05 -12.42
CA ILE A 136 -14.41 -26.05 -13.46
C ILE A 136 -14.15 -27.20 -14.46
N HIS A 137 -12.90 -27.38 -14.86
CA HIS A 137 -12.51 -28.41 -15.82
C HIS A 137 -12.80 -29.83 -15.30
N PHE A 138 -12.33 -30.17 -14.09
CA PHE A 138 -12.43 -31.52 -13.56
C PHE A 138 -13.81 -31.88 -12.99
N ASP A 139 -14.54 -30.92 -12.44
CA ASP A 139 -15.88 -31.20 -11.89
C ASP A 139 -16.96 -31.20 -12.96
N GLY A 140 -16.70 -30.57 -14.11
CA GLY A 140 -17.67 -30.44 -15.21
C GLY A 140 -18.91 -29.61 -14.85
N PRO A 141 -20.00 -29.70 -15.66
CA PRO A 141 -21.21 -28.87 -15.49
C PRO A 141 -21.99 -29.09 -14.18
N ALA A 142 -21.85 -30.25 -13.56
CA ALA A 142 -22.49 -30.60 -12.27
C ALA A 142 -21.59 -30.32 -11.06
N GLY A 143 -20.46 -29.65 -11.28
CA GLY A 143 -19.47 -29.38 -10.25
C GLY A 143 -19.90 -28.37 -9.20
N LEU A 144 -19.02 -28.15 -8.22
CA LEU A 144 -19.23 -27.21 -7.13
C LEU A 144 -19.43 -25.78 -7.64
N LEU A 145 -18.68 -25.35 -8.66
CA LEU A 145 -18.63 -23.98 -9.17
C LEU A 145 -19.26 -23.88 -10.56
N ASP A 146 -20.28 -23.04 -10.71
CA ASP A 146 -20.76 -22.67 -12.04
C ASP A 146 -19.76 -21.68 -12.69
N GLY A 147 -19.08 -22.16 -13.73
CA GLY A 147 -18.03 -21.39 -14.41
C GLY A 147 -18.51 -20.07 -15.03
N ARG A 148 -19.84 -19.90 -15.25
CA ARG A 148 -20.46 -18.67 -15.74
C ARG A 148 -20.53 -17.59 -14.66
N THR A 149 -20.41 -17.96 -13.39
CA THR A 149 -20.55 -17.07 -12.23
C THR A 149 -19.20 -16.63 -11.66
N VAL A 150 -18.08 -17.05 -12.26
CA VAL A 150 -16.74 -16.72 -11.77
C VAL A 150 -16.50 -15.22 -11.77
N THR A 151 -16.20 -14.68 -10.58
CA THR A 151 -15.90 -13.26 -10.37
C THR A 151 -14.41 -12.96 -10.29
N TRP A 152 -13.58 -14.00 -10.10
CA TRP A 152 -12.15 -13.88 -9.87
C TRP A 152 -11.38 -13.76 -11.18
N LYS A 153 -10.73 -12.60 -11.39
CA LYS A 153 -9.86 -12.33 -12.53
C LYS A 153 -8.43 -12.82 -12.27
N ARG A 154 -7.50 -12.39 -13.11
CA ARG A 154 -6.05 -12.52 -12.92
C ARG A 154 -5.42 -11.17 -12.62
N VAL A 155 -4.14 -11.15 -12.26
CA VAL A 155 -3.40 -9.90 -12.05
C VAL A 155 -2.04 -9.95 -12.72
N LEU A 156 -1.57 -8.75 -13.09
CA LEU A 156 -0.22 -8.47 -13.57
C LEU A 156 0.23 -7.15 -12.97
N ASP A 157 1.47 -7.05 -12.46
CA ASP A 157 1.96 -5.81 -11.88
C ASP A 157 2.44 -4.80 -12.95
N MET A 158 1.57 -4.53 -13.91
CA MET A 158 1.79 -3.59 -15.00
C MET A 158 0.46 -2.99 -15.46
N ASN A 159 0.48 -1.72 -15.91
CA ASN A 159 -0.68 -1.10 -16.54
C ASN A 159 -0.79 -1.58 -17.99
N ASP A 160 -1.63 -2.59 -18.23
CA ASP A 160 -1.91 -3.12 -19.56
C ASP A 160 -3.40 -3.06 -19.88
N ARG A 161 -3.76 -2.16 -20.80
CA ARG A 161 -5.18 -1.99 -21.21
C ARG A 161 -5.69 -3.12 -22.07
N ALA A 162 -4.83 -3.76 -22.86
CA ALA A 162 -5.22 -4.83 -23.77
C ALA A 162 -5.66 -6.09 -23.01
N LEU A 163 -5.15 -6.28 -21.79
CA LEU A 163 -5.48 -7.43 -20.95
C LEU A 163 -6.69 -7.21 -20.02
N ARG A 164 -7.36 -6.04 -20.07
CA ARG A 164 -8.53 -5.80 -19.22
C ARG A 164 -9.74 -6.65 -19.56
N GLN A 165 -9.84 -7.04 -20.85
CA GLN A 165 -10.88 -7.94 -21.34
C GLN A 165 -10.21 -8.96 -22.25
N VAL A 166 -10.25 -10.23 -21.86
CA VAL A 166 -9.71 -11.37 -22.60
C VAL A 166 -10.71 -12.52 -22.56
N ILE A 167 -10.68 -13.38 -23.59
CA ILE A 167 -11.43 -14.62 -23.59
C ILE A 167 -10.46 -15.75 -23.30
N ILE A 168 -10.78 -16.58 -22.32
CA ILE A 168 -10.01 -17.77 -21.95
C ILE A 168 -10.84 -19.03 -22.20
N GLY A 169 -10.18 -20.19 -22.18
CA GLY A 169 -10.86 -21.48 -22.34
C GLY A 169 -11.35 -21.75 -23.76
N THR A 170 -10.67 -21.18 -24.76
CA THR A 170 -11.05 -21.35 -26.20
C THR A 170 -10.50 -22.63 -26.81
N ASP A 171 -9.70 -23.40 -26.07
CA ASP A 171 -9.13 -24.68 -26.57
C ASP A 171 -10.16 -25.79 -26.39
N GLU A 172 -10.68 -26.30 -27.51
CA GLU A 172 -11.66 -27.38 -27.55
C GLU A 172 -11.13 -28.72 -27.01
N THR A 173 -9.81 -28.91 -26.98
CA THR A 173 -9.19 -30.17 -26.52
C THR A 173 -9.31 -30.33 -24.98
N PHE A 174 -9.46 -29.25 -24.22
CA PHE A 174 -9.49 -29.29 -22.77
C PHE A 174 -10.91 -29.21 -22.18
N GLN A 175 -11.96 -29.28 -22.99
CA GLN A 175 -13.38 -29.14 -22.52
C GLN A 175 -13.58 -27.96 -21.53
N SER A 176 -12.78 -26.91 -21.67
CA SER A 176 -12.86 -25.73 -20.82
C SER A 176 -14.05 -24.85 -21.23
N LEU A 177 -14.65 -24.19 -20.26
CA LEU A 177 -15.72 -23.23 -20.52
C LEU A 177 -15.09 -21.92 -21.05
N ALA A 178 -15.34 -21.61 -22.33
CA ALA A 178 -14.96 -20.30 -22.88
C ALA A 178 -15.72 -19.19 -22.14
N ARG A 179 -14.98 -18.25 -21.56
CA ARG A 179 -15.55 -17.12 -20.84
C ARG A 179 -14.70 -15.87 -20.94
N GLU A 180 -15.36 -14.73 -20.79
CA GLU A 180 -14.69 -13.44 -20.64
C GLU A 180 -14.09 -13.30 -19.24
N THR A 181 -12.90 -12.74 -19.16
CA THR A 181 -12.21 -12.38 -17.92
C THR A 181 -11.25 -11.21 -18.19
N GLY A 182 -10.27 -10.97 -17.33
CA GLY A 182 -9.27 -9.92 -17.52
C GLY A 182 -8.13 -10.00 -16.52
N PHE A 183 -7.22 -9.06 -16.67
CA PHE A 183 -6.11 -8.84 -15.74
C PHE A 183 -6.25 -7.46 -15.10
N ASP A 184 -6.31 -7.42 -13.78
CA ASP A 184 -6.18 -6.19 -13.01
C ASP A 184 -4.72 -5.99 -12.57
N ILE A 185 -4.36 -4.82 -12.05
CA ILE A 185 -3.00 -4.61 -11.54
C ILE A 185 -2.85 -5.25 -10.16
N THR A 186 -1.69 -5.83 -9.86
CA THR A 186 -1.45 -6.54 -8.59
C THR A 186 -1.75 -5.69 -7.35
N ALA A 187 -1.43 -4.40 -7.36
CA ALA A 187 -1.71 -3.49 -6.26
C ALA A 187 -3.23 -3.25 -6.01
N ALA A 188 -4.10 -3.61 -6.96
CA ALA A 188 -5.56 -3.59 -6.82
C ALA A 188 -6.14 -4.96 -6.38
N SER A 189 -5.29 -5.96 -6.19
CA SER A 189 -5.71 -7.30 -5.76
C SER A 189 -6.32 -7.30 -4.36
N GLU A 190 -7.39 -8.08 -4.17
CA GLU A 190 -7.91 -8.37 -2.83
C GLU A 190 -6.85 -9.07 -1.96
N VAL A 191 -5.98 -9.92 -2.54
CA VAL A 191 -4.86 -10.56 -1.84
C VAL A 191 -3.89 -9.52 -1.28
N MET A 192 -3.62 -8.42 -2.01
CA MET A 192 -2.80 -7.30 -1.53
C MET A 192 -3.46 -6.61 -0.33
N ALA A 193 -4.76 -6.35 -0.38
CA ALA A 193 -5.50 -5.76 0.74
C ALA A 193 -5.51 -6.68 1.96
N ILE A 194 -5.72 -7.98 1.76
CA ILE A 194 -5.69 -9.00 2.81
C ILE A 194 -4.31 -9.06 3.48
N LEU A 195 -3.22 -9.10 2.70
CA LEU A 195 -1.85 -9.09 3.24
C LEU A 195 -1.61 -7.89 4.17
N CYS A 196 -2.11 -6.71 3.77
CA CYS A 196 -1.92 -5.48 4.53
C CYS A 196 -2.83 -5.34 5.76
N LEU A 197 -3.97 -6.04 5.79
CA LEU A 197 -4.92 -6.02 6.91
C LEU A 197 -4.79 -7.23 7.84
N ALA A 198 -4.01 -8.24 7.47
CA ALA A 198 -3.77 -9.41 8.30
C ALA A 198 -2.92 -9.07 9.53
N SER A 199 -3.21 -9.73 10.64
CA SER A 199 -2.48 -9.58 11.91
C SER A 199 -1.35 -10.59 12.08
N ASP A 200 -1.49 -11.75 11.44
CA ASP A 200 -0.52 -12.84 11.43
C ASP A 200 -0.84 -13.83 10.30
N LEU A 201 -0.02 -14.88 10.19
CA LEU A 201 -0.17 -15.89 9.13
C LEU A 201 -1.48 -16.69 9.25
N LYS A 202 -2.00 -16.89 10.48
CA LYS A 202 -3.26 -17.60 10.71
C LYS A 202 -4.45 -16.75 10.25
N ASP A 203 -4.45 -15.46 10.58
CA ASP A 203 -5.46 -14.50 10.12
C ASP A 203 -5.39 -14.33 8.59
N LEU A 204 -4.15 -14.24 8.03
CA LEU A 204 -3.94 -14.22 6.58
C LEU A 204 -4.62 -15.42 5.90
N LYS A 205 -4.37 -16.64 6.40
CA LYS A 205 -4.98 -17.87 5.87
C LYS A 205 -6.51 -17.84 5.94
N ALA A 206 -7.06 -17.41 7.06
CA ALA A 206 -8.51 -17.31 7.22
C ALA A 206 -9.13 -16.31 6.23
N ARG A 207 -8.48 -15.17 6.02
CA ARG A 207 -8.95 -14.12 5.10
C ARG A 207 -8.86 -14.56 3.64
N VAL A 208 -7.73 -15.12 3.18
CA VAL A 208 -7.63 -15.61 1.79
C VAL A 208 -8.59 -16.77 1.53
N GLY A 209 -8.89 -17.59 2.56
CA GLY A 209 -9.91 -18.63 2.47
C GLY A 209 -11.33 -18.10 2.27
N ASN A 210 -11.60 -16.84 2.68
CA ASN A 210 -12.90 -16.19 2.56
C ASN A 210 -13.09 -15.43 1.24
N ILE A 211 -12.12 -15.43 0.34
CA ILE A 211 -12.25 -14.80 -0.98
C ILE A 211 -13.37 -15.50 -1.76
N LEU A 212 -14.35 -14.72 -2.22
CA LEU A 212 -15.44 -15.20 -3.08
C LEU A 212 -14.92 -15.42 -4.49
N VAL A 213 -15.06 -16.63 -5.03
CA VAL A 213 -14.61 -16.96 -6.39
C VAL A 213 -15.74 -17.08 -7.39
N GLY A 214 -16.98 -17.32 -6.95
CA GLY A 214 -18.18 -17.45 -7.78
C GLY A 214 -19.32 -18.10 -6.99
N PHE A 215 -20.24 -18.72 -7.70
CA PHE A 215 -21.41 -19.33 -7.10
C PHE A 215 -21.65 -20.74 -7.63
N THR A 216 -22.36 -21.55 -6.89
CA THR A 216 -22.91 -22.84 -7.34
C THR A 216 -24.07 -22.61 -8.33
N ALA A 217 -24.50 -23.63 -9.05
CA ALA A 217 -25.63 -23.54 -9.99
C ALA A 217 -26.95 -23.13 -9.31
N ASP A 218 -27.12 -23.41 -8.01
CA ASP A 218 -28.27 -22.99 -7.20
C ASP A 218 -28.05 -21.64 -6.47
N GLY A 219 -26.98 -20.91 -6.81
CA GLY A 219 -26.73 -19.53 -6.35
C GLY A 219 -26.06 -19.40 -4.98
N ARG A 220 -25.54 -20.46 -4.38
CA ARG A 220 -24.77 -20.38 -3.12
C ARG A 220 -23.33 -19.88 -3.39
N PRO A 221 -22.77 -19.00 -2.54
CA PRO A 221 -21.40 -18.52 -2.71
C PRO A 221 -20.36 -19.64 -2.56
N VAL A 222 -19.34 -19.60 -3.39
CA VAL A 222 -18.17 -20.50 -3.34
C VAL A 222 -16.94 -19.66 -3.03
N TYR A 223 -16.21 -20.08 -2.01
CA TYR A 223 -15.03 -19.38 -1.51
C TYR A 223 -13.73 -20.14 -1.84
N ALA A 224 -12.60 -19.45 -1.73
CA ALA A 224 -11.27 -20.05 -1.96
C ALA A 224 -11.01 -21.28 -1.09
N ARG A 225 -11.50 -21.32 0.16
CA ARG A 225 -11.41 -22.49 1.06
C ARG A 225 -12.20 -23.69 0.54
N ASP A 226 -13.31 -23.48 -0.14
CA ASP A 226 -14.16 -24.57 -0.64
C ASP A 226 -13.49 -25.34 -1.78
N ILE A 227 -12.58 -24.67 -2.49
CA ILE A 227 -11.70 -25.28 -3.51
C ILE A 227 -10.30 -25.60 -2.96
N LYS A 228 -10.07 -25.46 -1.64
CA LYS A 228 -8.82 -25.77 -0.92
C LYS A 228 -7.61 -24.96 -1.38
N ALA A 229 -7.82 -23.70 -1.80
CA ALA A 229 -6.75 -22.81 -2.28
C ALA A 229 -6.02 -22.09 -1.15
N ASP A 230 -6.66 -21.90 0.02
CA ASP A 230 -6.19 -21.12 1.15
C ASP A 230 -4.79 -21.51 1.65
N GLY A 231 -4.53 -22.81 1.74
CA GLY A 231 -3.23 -23.33 2.19
C GLY A 231 -2.09 -22.99 1.22
N ALA A 232 -2.29 -23.23 -0.07
CA ALA A 232 -1.29 -22.96 -1.10
C ALA A 232 -1.03 -21.45 -1.28
N MET A 233 -2.09 -20.63 -1.25
CA MET A 233 -1.96 -19.17 -1.27
C MET A 233 -1.16 -18.65 -0.07
N THR A 234 -1.45 -19.18 1.13
CA THR A 234 -0.73 -18.80 2.36
C THR A 234 0.75 -19.19 2.28
N ALA A 235 1.08 -20.34 1.71
CA ALA A 235 2.46 -20.78 1.52
C ALA A 235 3.24 -19.83 0.60
N LEU A 236 2.62 -19.30 -0.45
CA LEU A 236 3.23 -18.29 -1.33
C LEU A 236 3.44 -16.94 -0.63
N LEU A 237 2.62 -16.61 0.36
CA LEU A 237 2.65 -15.33 1.08
C LEU A 237 3.44 -15.38 2.39
N LYS A 238 4.00 -16.54 2.78
CA LYS A 238 4.63 -16.75 4.11
C LYS A 238 5.78 -15.79 4.42
N ASP A 239 6.57 -15.44 3.40
CA ASP A 239 7.70 -14.53 3.56
C ASP A 239 7.29 -13.07 3.30
N ALA A 240 6.31 -12.86 2.41
CA ALA A 240 5.76 -11.55 2.10
C ALA A 240 5.02 -10.90 3.27
N ILE A 241 4.60 -11.65 4.29
CA ILE A 241 3.94 -11.10 5.49
C ILE A 241 4.91 -10.33 6.41
N ASN A 242 6.21 -10.55 6.28
CA ASN A 242 7.23 -9.88 7.06
C ASN A 242 7.59 -8.51 6.46
N PRO A 243 7.55 -7.42 7.23
CA PRO A 243 7.89 -6.09 6.75
C PRO A 243 9.34 -5.96 6.30
N ASN A 244 9.58 -5.11 5.32
CA ASN A 244 10.90 -4.82 4.78
C ASN A 244 11.51 -3.60 5.48
N LEU A 245 12.66 -3.77 6.11
CA LEU A 245 13.43 -2.71 6.74
C LEU A 245 14.44 -2.12 5.73
N VAL A 246 14.40 -0.81 5.62
CA VAL A 246 15.32 0.04 4.85
C VAL A 246 15.58 1.34 5.63
N GLN A 247 16.08 2.37 4.98
CA GLN A 247 16.35 3.67 5.59
C GLN A 247 16.03 4.82 4.64
N THR A 248 15.88 6.01 5.20
CA THR A 248 15.94 7.24 4.43
C THR A 248 17.39 7.54 4.02
N LEU A 249 17.57 8.48 3.08
CA LEU A 249 18.89 8.94 2.68
C LEU A 249 19.74 9.48 3.87
N GLU A 250 19.07 10.00 4.90
CA GLU A 250 19.70 10.51 6.13
C GLU A 250 19.92 9.42 7.20
N GLY A 251 19.44 8.20 6.95
CA GLY A 251 19.64 7.05 7.81
C GLY A 251 18.57 6.87 8.89
N THR A 252 17.40 7.49 8.75
CA THR A 252 16.23 7.19 9.58
C THR A 252 15.66 5.83 9.17
N PRO A 253 15.36 4.91 10.10
CA PRO A 253 14.77 3.63 9.79
C PRO A 253 13.40 3.77 9.09
N ALA A 254 13.13 2.91 8.10
CA ALA A 254 11.87 2.89 7.39
C ALA A 254 11.41 1.44 7.14
N PHE A 255 10.15 1.15 7.41
CA PHE A 255 9.49 -0.07 6.95
C PHE A 255 8.72 0.20 5.66
N ILE A 256 8.95 -0.64 4.66
CA ILE A 256 8.16 -0.64 3.42
C ILE A 256 7.46 -1.98 3.32
N HIS A 257 6.12 -1.97 3.30
CA HIS A 257 5.37 -3.23 3.30
C HIS A 257 3.98 -3.10 2.71
N GLY A 258 3.70 -3.91 1.70
CA GLY A 258 2.47 -3.90 0.94
C GLY A 258 2.25 -2.62 0.14
N GLY A 259 1.39 -2.68 -0.87
CA GLY A 259 1.17 -1.56 -1.78
C GLY A 259 -0.28 -1.42 -2.25
N PRO A 260 -1.30 -1.50 -1.37
CA PRO A 260 -2.69 -1.44 -1.79
C PRO A 260 -3.03 -0.04 -2.32
N PHE A 261 -3.74 0.02 -3.45
CA PHE A 261 -4.22 1.29 -4.02
C PHE A 261 -5.34 1.88 -3.16
N ALA A 262 -5.28 3.21 -2.91
CA ALA A 262 -6.25 3.88 -2.07
C ALA A 262 -7.65 4.02 -2.70
N ASN A 263 -7.75 4.00 -4.03
CA ASN A 263 -9.03 4.01 -4.73
C ASN A 263 -9.72 2.63 -4.78
N ILE A 264 -8.98 1.56 -4.46
CA ILE A 264 -9.51 0.19 -4.47
C ILE A 264 -9.59 -0.38 -3.06
N ALA A 265 -8.54 -0.17 -2.24
CA ALA A 265 -8.41 -0.70 -0.89
C ALA A 265 -8.15 0.44 0.11
N HIS A 266 -7.54 0.16 1.26
CA HIS A 266 -7.33 1.14 2.33
C HIS A 266 -6.17 2.12 2.10
N GLY A 267 -5.31 1.90 1.08
CA GLY A 267 -4.39 2.91 0.55
C GLY A 267 -3.26 3.37 1.49
N THR A 268 -2.87 2.53 2.44
CA THR A 268 -1.70 2.72 3.29
C THR A 268 -0.89 1.42 3.39
N ASN A 269 0.25 1.44 4.05
CA ASN A 269 1.05 0.24 4.30
C ASN A 269 0.33 -0.75 5.24
N SER A 270 0.97 -1.88 5.55
CA SER A 270 0.34 -2.92 6.37
C SER A 270 0.16 -2.53 7.84
N ILE A 271 -0.85 -3.12 8.47
CA ILE A 271 -1.06 -3.07 9.91
C ILE A 271 0.16 -3.61 10.66
N ILE A 272 0.75 -4.71 10.17
CA ILE A 272 1.94 -5.33 10.77
C ILE A 272 3.11 -4.35 10.80
N ALA A 273 3.42 -3.69 9.68
CA ALA A 273 4.53 -2.73 9.62
C ALA A 273 4.30 -1.52 10.53
N THR A 274 3.09 -0.95 10.52
CA THR A 274 2.75 0.19 11.37
C THR A 274 2.84 -0.19 12.86
N ARG A 275 2.30 -1.34 13.24
CA ARG A 275 2.31 -1.84 14.60
C ARG A 275 3.71 -2.15 15.10
N LEU A 276 4.53 -2.81 14.26
CA LEU A 276 5.95 -3.08 14.54
C LEU A 276 6.72 -1.77 14.77
N ALA A 277 6.55 -0.78 13.88
CA ALA A 277 7.19 0.52 14.04
C ALA A 277 6.80 1.21 15.35
N LEU A 278 5.48 1.22 15.70
CA LEU A 278 4.97 1.79 16.95
C LEU A 278 5.47 1.07 18.21
N SER A 279 5.85 -0.21 18.10
CA SER A 279 6.42 -1.00 19.19
C SER A 279 7.93 -0.77 19.38
N LEU A 280 8.60 -0.15 18.39
CA LEU A 280 10.05 -0.01 18.34
C LEU A 280 10.53 1.43 18.33
N ALA A 281 9.68 2.41 18.01
CA ALA A 281 10.02 3.82 17.91
C ALA A 281 9.05 4.69 18.72
N ASP A 282 9.52 5.89 19.15
CA ASP A 282 8.69 6.84 19.88
C ASP A 282 7.74 7.62 18.97
N TYR A 283 8.17 7.84 17.72
CA TYR A 283 7.38 8.49 16.68
C TYR A 283 7.39 7.66 15.40
N VAL A 284 6.21 7.43 14.84
CA VAL A 284 6.03 6.75 13.56
C VAL A 284 5.31 7.68 12.60
N VAL A 285 5.93 7.95 11.46
CA VAL A 285 5.32 8.72 10.38
C VAL A 285 4.81 7.76 9.33
N THR A 286 3.55 7.91 8.93
CA THR A 286 2.94 7.13 7.84
C THR A 286 2.26 8.07 6.85
N GLU A 287 2.02 7.59 5.62
CA GLU A 287 1.24 8.33 4.63
C GLU A 287 0.01 7.56 4.19
N THR A 288 -1.01 8.29 3.73
CA THR A 288 -2.19 7.74 3.09
C THR A 288 -2.29 8.17 1.63
N GLY A 289 -2.79 7.29 0.77
CA GLY A 289 -2.93 7.58 -0.65
C GLY A 289 -4.01 8.61 -0.95
N PHE A 290 -3.85 9.35 -2.04
CA PHE A 290 -4.77 10.42 -2.45
C PHE A 290 -4.90 11.53 -1.40
N ALA A 291 -6.10 11.81 -0.91
CA ALA A 291 -6.43 12.94 -0.05
C ALA A 291 -7.16 12.53 1.23
N SER A 292 -7.54 13.53 2.04
CA SER A 292 -8.18 13.28 3.33
C SER A 292 -9.58 12.64 3.21
N ASP A 293 -10.27 12.88 2.09
CA ASP A 293 -11.58 12.33 1.76
C ASP A 293 -11.53 10.91 1.16
N LEU A 294 -10.37 10.33 1.01
CA LEU A 294 -10.19 8.98 0.47
C LEU A 294 -9.22 8.15 1.32
N GLY A 295 -7.91 8.39 1.21
CA GLY A 295 -6.91 7.60 1.91
C GLY A 295 -6.94 7.80 3.43
N ALA A 296 -7.09 9.03 3.92
CA ALA A 296 -7.19 9.27 5.35
C ALA A 296 -8.52 8.76 5.91
N GLU A 297 -9.65 8.99 5.22
CA GLU A 297 -10.95 8.42 5.61
C GLU A 297 -10.87 6.90 5.76
N LYS A 298 -10.34 6.20 4.75
CA LYS A 298 -10.13 4.74 4.82
C LYS A 298 -9.16 4.31 5.92
N PHE A 299 -8.17 5.13 6.24
CA PHE A 299 -7.28 4.85 7.36
C PHE A 299 -8.06 4.81 8.68
N PHE A 300 -8.92 5.78 8.93
CA PHE A 300 -9.75 5.82 10.14
C PHE A 300 -10.82 4.72 10.11
N ASP A 301 -11.55 4.58 9.03
CA ASP A 301 -12.73 3.72 8.94
C ASP A 301 -12.40 2.24 8.70
N ILE A 302 -11.21 1.93 8.21
CA ILE A 302 -10.78 0.55 7.99
C ILE A 302 -9.63 0.18 8.95
N VAL A 303 -8.48 0.88 8.86
CA VAL A 303 -7.27 0.46 9.58
C VAL A 303 -7.41 0.64 11.09
N VAL A 304 -7.79 1.85 11.55
CA VAL A 304 -7.99 2.13 12.99
C VAL A 304 -9.10 1.27 13.57
N ARG A 305 -10.19 1.05 12.83
CA ARG A 305 -11.31 0.22 13.30
C ARG A 305 -10.98 -1.26 13.50
N THR A 306 -9.86 -1.75 12.96
CA THR A 306 -9.40 -3.11 13.32
C THR A 306 -9.01 -3.23 14.80
N GLY A 307 -8.79 -2.12 15.50
CA GLY A 307 -8.31 -2.08 16.88
C GLY A 307 -6.82 -2.44 17.03
N GLN A 308 -6.11 -2.68 15.93
CA GLN A 308 -4.70 -3.09 15.95
C GLN A 308 -3.72 -1.92 15.81
N VAL A 309 -4.16 -0.83 15.19
CA VAL A 309 -3.40 0.42 15.01
C VAL A 309 -4.17 1.53 15.72
N PRO A 310 -3.53 2.31 16.60
CA PRO A 310 -4.19 3.42 17.27
C PRO A 310 -4.54 4.54 16.26
N ALA A 311 -5.49 5.37 16.62
CA ALA A 311 -5.73 6.62 15.90
C ALA A 311 -4.45 7.48 15.90
N PRO A 312 -4.17 8.23 14.82
CA PRO A 312 -3.02 9.12 14.78
C PRO A 312 -3.04 10.14 15.93
N ALA A 313 -1.88 10.35 16.55
CA ALA A 313 -1.73 11.40 17.56
C ALA A 313 -1.77 12.80 16.92
N ALA A 314 -1.40 12.90 15.63
CA ALA A 314 -1.52 14.10 14.83
C ALA A 314 -1.60 13.77 13.34
N CYS A 315 -2.17 14.68 12.55
CA CYS A 315 -2.19 14.63 11.09
C CYS A 315 -1.45 15.81 10.48
N VAL A 316 -0.80 15.57 9.34
CA VAL A 316 -0.23 16.61 8.49
C VAL A 316 -1.02 16.65 7.19
N LEU A 317 -1.72 17.75 6.93
CA LEU A 317 -2.46 17.99 5.70
C LEU A 317 -1.58 18.77 4.73
N VAL A 318 -1.06 18.09 3.71
CA VAL A 318 -0.17 18.71 2.71
C VAL A 318 -1.00 19.46 1.66
N SER A 319 -0.61 20.69 1.40
CA SER A 319 -1.10 21.52 0.31
C SER A 319 0.08 22.12 -0.46
N THR A 320 -0.15 22.53 -1.71
CA THR A 320 0.83 23.27 -2.52
C THR A 320 0.17 24.49 -3.14
N LEU A 321 0.93 25.55 -3.42
CA LEU A 321 0.39 26.67 -4.19
C LEU A 321 -0.08 26.24 -5.59
N ARG A 322 0.61 25.26 -6.20
CA ARG A 322 0.19 24.69 -7.49
C ARG A 322 -1.16 23.98 -7.39
N ALA A 323 -1.40 23.21 -6.33
CA ALA A 323 -2.68 22.55 -6.10
C ALA A 323 -3.79 23.59 -5.88
N LEU A 324 -3.55 24.63 -5.07
CA LEU A 324 -4.51 25.71 -4.88
C LEU A 324 -4.83 26.43 -6.20
N LYS A 325 -3.81 26.81 -6.99
CA LYS A 325 -4.03 27.41 -8.33
C LYS A 325 -4.81 26.48 -9.26
N TYR A 326 -4.50 25.18 -9.28
CA TYR A 326 -5.19 24.19 -10.10
C TYR A 326 -6.68 24.07 -9.75
N HIS A 327 -6.99 23.94 -8.47
CA HIS A 327 -8.36 23.88 -7.97
C HIS A 327 -9.09 25.24 -8.10
N GLY A 328 -8.35 26.33 -8.23
CA GLY A 328 -8.87 27.66 -8.60
C GLY A 328 -9.07 27.86 -10.10
N GLY A 329 -8.94 26.79 -10.92
CA GLY A 329 -9.24 26.79 -12.35
C GLY A 329 -8.07 27.08 -13.29
N VAL A 330 -6.83 27.14 -12.79
CA VAL A 330 -5.62 27.37 -13.61
C VAL A 330 -5.22 26.08 -14.35
N LYS A 331 -4.93 26.17 -15.63
CA LYS A 331 -4.46 25.03 -16.44
C LYS A 331 -3.05 24.62 -16.02
N ILE A 332 -2.71 23.35 -16.20
CA ILE A 332 -1.42 22.76 -15.77
C ILE A 332 -0.22 23.55 -16.32
N ALA A 333 -0.24 23.96 -17.59
CA ALA A 333 0.86 24.70 -18.22
C ALA A 333 1.10 26.10 -17.60
N GLU A 334 0.09 26.66 -16.92
CA GLU A 334 0.13 28.00 -16.34
C GLU A 334 0.40 27.99 -14.82
N LEU A 335 0.44 26.82 -14.19
CA LEU A 335 0.67 26.67 -12.74
C LEU A 335 1.96 27.34 -12.23
N PRO A 336 3.06 27.43 -12.99
CA PRO A 336 4.25 28.16 -12.53
C PRO A 336 4.04 29.67 -12.39
N ASN A 337 3.02 30.25 -13.05
CA ASN A 337 2.77 31.68 -13.03
C ASN A 337 2.10 32.12 -11.72
N VAL A 338 2.39 33.34 -11.28
CA VAL A 338 1.73 33.94 -10.10
C VAL A 338 0.26 34.21 -10.43
N ASN A 339 -0.65 33.72 -9.58
CA ASN A 339 -2.09 33.97 -9.72
C ASN A 339 -2.77 33.89 -8.34
N LEU A 340 -2.79 35.00 -7.62
CA LEU A 340 -3.36 35.10 -6.28
C LEU A 340 -4.88 34.82 -6.26
N LYS A 341 -5.61 35.30 -7.27
CA LYS A 341 -7.06 35.06 -7.35
C LYS A 341 -7.39 33.56 -7.44
N ALA A 342 -6.59 32.81 -8.18
CA ALA A 342 -6.76 31.37 -8.30
C ALA A 342 -6.38 30.65 -6.99
N VAL A 343 -5.36 31.12 -6.28
CA VAL A 343 -5.03 30.60 -4.94
C VAL A 343 -6.20 30.79 -3.98
N GLU A 344 -6.80 31.99 -3.95
CA GLU A 344 -7.97 32.30 -3.12
C GLU A 344 -9.17 31.39 -3.48
N ALA A 345 -9.48 31.24 -4.78
CA ALA A 345 -10.57 30.39 -5.25
C ALA A 345 -10.32 28.90 -4.93
N GLY A 346 -9.08 28.43 -5.02
CA GLY A 346 -8.73 27.06 -4.70
C GLY A 346 -8.70 26.72 -3.22
N PHE A 347 -8.76 27.75 -2.37
CA PHE A 347 -8.75 27.57 -0.92
C PHE A 347 -9.99 26.82 -0.40
N ASP A 348 -11.12 26.86 -1.11
CA ASP A 348 -12.32 26.11 -0.75
C ASP A 348 -12.08 24.60 -0.77
N ASN A 349 -11.24 24.09 -1.69
CA ASN A 349 -10.84 22.67 -1.68
C ASN A 349 -10.04 22.34 -0.40
N LEU A 350 -9.04 23.16 -0.06
CA LEU A 350 -8.28 22.96 1.19
C LEU A 350 -9.16 23.05 2.43
N ARG A 351 -10.10 24.01 2.48
CA ARG A 351 -11.07 24.15 3.57
C ARG A 351 -11.88 22.88 3.77
N LYS A 352 -12.35 22.27 2.68
CA LYS A 352 -13.10 21.01 2.76
C LYS A 352 -12.27 19.88 3.37
N HIS A 353 -10.99 19.74 2.99
CA HIS A 353 -10.10 18.74 3.59
C HIS A 353 -9.78 19.01 5.06
N ILE A 354 -9.72 20.26 5.47
CA ILE A 354 -9.63 20.67 6.90
C ILE A 354 -10.90 20.22 7.67
N GLU A 355 -12.08 20.45 7.09
CA GLU A 355 -13.35 20.03 7.67
C GLU A 355 -13.43 18.50 7.81
N ASN A 356 -12.99 17.75 6.78
CA ASN A 356 -12.95 16.31 6.81
C ASN A 356 -12.08 15.77 7.97
N LEU A 357 -10.89 16.34 8.18
CA LEU A 357 -10.03 15.90 9.29
C LEU A 357 -10.62 16.26 10.67
N LYS A 358 -11.37 17.36 10.79
CA LYS A 358 -12.07 17.73 12.03
C LYS A 358 -13.11 16.70 12.46
N ILE A 359 -13.74 15.99 11.50
CA ILE A 359 -14.73 14.93 11.78
C ILE A 359 -14.12 13.81 12.63
N PHE A 360 -12.84 13.48 12.38
CA PHE A 360 -12.13 12.42 13.11
C PHE A 360 -11.59 12.85 14.47
N GLY A 361 -11.70 14.14 14.83
CA GLY A 361 -11.29 14.65 16.14
C GLY A 361 -9.79 14.60 16.44
N VAL A 362 -8.95 14.44 15.40
CA VAL A 362 -7.49 14.34 15.55
C VAL A 362 -6.83 15.71 15.35
N PRO A 363 -5.87 16.11 16.18
CA PRO A 363 -5.07 17.31 15.95
C PRO A 363 -4.39 17.28 14.59
N PHE A 364 -4.37 18.37 13.87
CA PHE A 364 -3.70 18.46 12.59
C PHE A 364 -3.04 19.81 12.33
N VAL A 365 -2.06 19.80 11.45
CA VAL A 365 -1.43 21.00 10.90
C VAL A 365 -1.52 20.98 9.38
N VAL A 366 -1.61 22.18 8.77
CA VAL A 366 -1.50 22.31 7.31
C VAL A 366 -0.05 22.60 6.97
N ALA A 367 0.55 21.75 6.13
CA ALA A 367 1.90 21.93 5.59
C ALA A 367 1.80 22.46 4.17
N LEU A 368 2.24 23.69 3.96
CA LEU A 368 2.34 24.28 2.63
C LEU A 368 3.68 23.87 2.03
N ASN A 369 3.65 22.94 1.07
CA ASN A 369 4.84 22.50 0.35
C ASN A 369 5.08 23.44 -0.84
N LEU A 370 6.20 24.17 -0.81
CA LEU A 370 6.56 25.19 -1.79
C LEU A 370 7.60 24.65 -2.79
N PHE A 371 7.49 25.08 -4.03
CA PHE A 371 8.50 24.84 -5.04
C PHE A 371 9.35 26.11 -5.24
N PRO A 372 10.60 25.99 -5.73
CA PRO A 372 11.50 27.15 -5.86
C PRO A 372 10.96 28.31 -6.70
N ALA A 373 9.96 28.06 -7.55
CA ALA A 373 9.34 29.06 -8.43
C ALA A 373 7.98 29.58 -7.88
N ASP A 374 7.58 29.19 -6.68
CA ASP A 374 6.30 29.60 -6.06
C ASP A 374 6.39 30.96 -5.37
#